data_5ff7c12a72426e248a971dde7276f4e0
#
_entry.id   5ff7c12a72426e248a971dde7276f4e0
#
_cell.length_a   1.000
_cell.length_b   1.000
_cell.length_c   1.000
_cell.angle_alpha   90.00
_cell.angle_beta   90.00
_cell.angle_gamma   90.00
#
_symmetry.space_group_name_H-M   'P 1'
#
loop_
_entity.id
_entity.type
_entity.pdbx_description
1 polymer ?
#
loop_
_entity_poly.entity_id
_entity_poly.type
_entity_poly.pdbx_seq_one_letter_code
_entity_poly.pdbx_strand_id
1 'polypeptide(L)'
;MGARWNGNKLFDSRTVWLPLQVDATSHTIAILNRTNWKTEELEDLIPVGIQTALPKITWTDGSNLPEKVTVSYKGQTVESKVAWDKSSYQVIGRTTVTGKLIDCRNAEISTEMLVCPKNAVYFANASKAPVSADYTSIMKQLGNTLLHTVDVYDGAYSTETGFGYVGAEGKLRNSTDDIYQSMRYATDKTQSISYRFDLEAGKYNVYVGMFDPSSWWDGKRYA
;
A
#
# COMPACT_ATOMS: atom_id res chain seq x y z
N MET A 1 -26.23 24.50 -14.18
CA MET A 1 -27.34 25.02 -15.00
C MET A 1 -26.77 25.44 -16.34
N GLY A 2 -27.33 24.98 -17.42
CA GLY A 2 -26.93 25.34 -18.77
C GLY A 2 -28.18 25.71 -19.59
N ALA A 3 -28.03 26.51 -20.63
CA ALA A 3 -29.08 26.82 -21.57
C ALA A 3 -28.88 26.05 -22.88
N ARG A 4 -29.89 25.31 -23.29
CA ARG A 4 -29.91 24.72 -24.62
C ARG A 4 -30.54 25.76 -25.57
N TRP A 5 -29.67 26.39 -26.34
CA TRP A 5 -30.10 27.40 -27.27
C TRP A 5 -30.41 26.81 -28.65
N ASN A 6 -31.59 27.08 -29.17
CA ASN A 6 -31.97 26.75 -30.52
C ASN A 6 -32.02 28.03 -31.37
N GLY A 7 -30.93 28.24 -32.14
CA GLY A 7 -30.80 29.48 -32.94
C GLY A 7 -31.89 29.68 -34.00
N ASN A 8 -32.55 28.61 -34.44
CA ASN A 8 -33.61 28.66 -35.45
C ASN A 8 -35.02 28.80 -34.85
N LYS A 9 -35.19 28.49 -33.54
CA LYS A 9 -36.45 28.53 -32.84
C LYS A 9 -36.20 28.90 -31.36
N LEU A 10 -36.07 30.19 -31.10
CA LEU A 10 -35.73 30.69 -29.77
C LEU A 10 -36.74 30.28 -28.70
N PHE A 11 -38.03 30.11 -29.05
CA PHE A 11 -39.07 29.66 -28.15
C PHE A 11 -38.91 28.18 -27.71
N ASP A 12 -38.08 27.40 -28.41
CA ASP A 12 -37.75 26.03 -28.03
C ASP A 12 -36.47 25.96 -27.13
N SER A 13 -35.88 27.13 -26.85
CA SER A 13 -34.73 27.22 -25.96
C SER A 13 -35.18 26.95 -24.52
N ARG A 14 -34.52 26.02 -23.86
CA ARG A 14 -34.85 25.58 -22.50
C ARG A 14 -33.65 25.64 -21.59
N THR A 15 -33.91 25.94 -20.32
CA THR A 15 -32.90 25.76 -19.27
C THR A 15 -32.74 24.26 -19.03
N VAL A 16 -31.51 23.80 -19.10
CA VAL A 16 -31.15 22.40 -18.88
C VAL A 16 -30.42 22.30 -17.55
N TRP A 17 -30.86 21.40 -16.71
CA TRP A 17 -30.18 21.02 -15.48
C TRP A 17 -29.46 19.71 -15.75
N LEU A 18 -28.13 19.73 -15.66
CA LEU A 18 -27.28 18.55 -15.84
C LEU A 18 -26.48 18.33 -14.59
N PRO A 19 -26.30 17.07 -14.19
CA PRO A 19 -25.46 16.75 -13.06
C PRO A 19 -23.98 17.05 -13.36
N LEU A 20 -23.26 17.52 -12.35
CA LEU A 20 -21.81 17.73 -12.40
C LEU A 20 -21.14 16.58 -11.70
N GLN A 21 -20.16 16.01 -12.35
CA GLN A 21 -19.21 15.10 -11.73
C GLN A 21 -17.94 15.87 -11.37
N VAL A 22 -17.54 15.81 -10.11
CA VAL A 22 -16.29 16.43 -9.63
C VAL A 22 -15.33 15.32 -9.26
N ASP A 23 -14.18 15.30 -9.90
CA ASP A 23 -13.06 14.46 -9.51
C ASP A 23 -12.07 15.32 -8.71
N ALA A 24 -12.03 15.10 -7.41
CA ALA A 24 -11.16 15.85 -6.50
C ALA A 24 -9.67 15.47 -6.69
N THR A 25 -9.38 14.28 -7.20
CA THR A 25 -7.99 13.82 -7.41
C THR A 25 -7.37 14.46 -8.64
N SER A 26 -8.10 14.46 -9.74
CA SER A 26 -7.65 15.09 -11.00
C SER A 26 -7.99 16.58 -11.09
N HIS A 27 -8.69 17.14 -10.10
CA HIS A 27 -9.18 18.52 -10.08
C HIS A 27 -10.02 18.87 -11.33
N THR A 28 -10.80 17.91 -11.82
CA THR A 28 -11.62 18.08 -13.01
C THR A 28 -13.10 18.10 -12.68
N ILE A 29 -13.85 18.84 -13.50
CA ILE A 29 -15.31 18.90 -13.43
C ILE A 29 -15.83 18.51 -14.81
N ALA A 30 -16.71 17.50 -14.84
CA ALA A 30 -17.41 17.08 -16.05
C ALA A 30 -18.92 17.35 -15.93
N ILE A 31 -19.52 17.82 -17.00
CA ILE A 31 -20.98 17.93 -17.11
C ILE A 31 -21.48 16.63 -17.72
N LEU A 32 -22.29 15.89 -16.97
CA LEU A 32 -22.86 14.64 -17.46
C LEU A 32 -24.04 14.96 -18.40
N ASN A 33 -23.86 14.70 -19.69
CA ASN A 33 -24.92 14.91 -20.68
C ASN A 33 -25.92 13.74 -20.60
N ARG A 34 -27.03 13.95 -19.92
CA ARG A 34 -28.15 12.99 -19.79
C ARG A 34 -29.43 13.60 -20.30
N THR A 35 -30.16 12.83 -21.10
CA THR A 35 -31.46 13.26 -21.65
C THR A 35 -32.53 13.37 -20.56
N ASN A 36 -32.55 12.41 -19.66
CA ASN A 36 -33.39 12.37 -18.46
C ASN A 36 -32.55 11.88 -17.28
N TRP A 37 -32.79 12.43 -16.10
CA TRP A 37 -32.17 11.97 -14.87
C TRP A 37 -33.02 12.31 -13.66
N LYS A 38 -32.91 11.52 -12.61
CA LYS A 38 -33.49 11.74 -11.31
C LYS A 38 -32.39 11.87 -10.27
N THR A 39 -32.69 12.57 -9.17
CA THR A 39 -31.74 12.72 -8.06
C THR A 39 -31.30 11.37 -7.48
N GLU A 40 -32.20 10.39 -7.49
CA GLU A 40 -31.92 9.02 -7.02
C GLU A 40 -30.93 8.29 -7.92
N GLU A 41 -30.85 8.63 -9.20
CA GLU A 41 -29.88 8.06 -10.16
C GLU A 41 -28.48 8.65 -9.99
N LEU A 42 -28.38 9.76 -9.24
CA LEU A 42 -27.10 10.41 -8.93
C LEU A 42 -26.47 9.88 -7.63
N GLU A 43 -27.03 8.85 -7.05
CA GLU A 43 -26.52 8.27 -5.80
C GLU A 43 -25.05 7.81 -5.88
N ASP A 44 -24.57 7.47 -7.10
CA ASP A 44 -23.17 7.14 -7.33
C ASP A 44 -22.22 8.33 -7.07
N LEU A 45 -22.78 9.55 -7.07
CA LEU A 45 -22.04 10.80 -6.83
C LEU A 45 -22.15 11.28 -5.38
N ILE A 46 -22.89 10.58 -4.53
CA ILE A 46 -22.98 10.97 -3.12
C ILE A 46 -21.66 10.61 -2.44
N PRO A 47 -20.93 11.59 -1.91
CA PRO A 47 -19.69 11.30 -1.23
C PRO A 47 -19.94 10.45 0.01
N VAL A 48 -19.08 9.45 0.22
CA VAL A 48 -19.07 8.62 1.41
C VAL A 48 -17.90 9.06 2.27
N GLY A 49 -18.19 9.61 3.44
CA GLY A 49 -17.17 10.03 4.40
C GLY A 49 -16.93 8.94 5.44
N ILE A 50 -15.70 8.44 5.57
CA ILE A 50 -15.35 7.48 6.60
C ILE A 50 -15.23 8.21 7.94
N GLN A 51 -15.95 7.74 8.96
CA GLN A 51 -15.90 8.26 10.34
C GLN A 51 -15.07 7.36 11.26
N THR A 52 -14.98 6.07 10.96
CA THR A 52 -14.14 5.14 11.71
C THR A 52 -12.67 5.46 11.49
N ALA A 53 -11.92 5.59 12.58
CA ALA A 53 -10.46 5.68 12.50
C ALA A 53 -9.90 4.34 12.01
N LEU A 54 -9.35 4.33 10.80
CA LEU A 54 -8.72 3.14 10.23
C LEU A 54 -7.34 2.91 10.86
N PRO A 55 -6.91 1.65 10.99
CA PRO A 55 -5.58 1.33 11.50
C PRO A 55 -4.50 1.90 10.58
N LYS A 56 -3.40 2.38 11.17
CA LYS A 56 -2.22 2.84 10.41
C LYS A 56 -1.29 1.70 10.01
N ILE A 57 -1.47 0.55 10.62
CA ILE A 57 -0.67 -0.66 10.41
C ILE A 57 -1.63 -1.82 10.16
N THR A 58 -1.30 -2.68 9.20
CA THR A 58 -2.03 -3.93 8.96
C THR A 58 -1.06 -5.10 8.75
N TRP A 59 -1.58 -6.31 8.82
CA TRP A 59 -0.83 -7.53 8.54
C TRP A 59 -1.05 -7.99 7.10
N THR A 60 -0.10 -8.73 6.55
CA THR A 60 -0.21 -9.31 5.20
C THR A 60 -1.41 -10.27 5.02
N ASP A 61 -2.04 -10.72 6.10
CA ASP A 61 -3.29 -11.49 6.08
C ASP A 61 -4.56 -10.64 6.29
N GLY A 62 -4.39 -9.34 6.58
CA GLY A 62 -5.50 -8.43 6.84
C GLY A 62 -6.25 -8.66 8.14
N SER A 63 -5.71 -9.48 9.05
CA SER A 63 -6.44 -9.95 10.26
C SER A 63 -6.85 -8.85 11.24
N ASN A 64 -6.31 -7.66 11.13
CA ASN A 64 -6.67 -6.50 11.96
C ASN A 64 -7.43 -5.41 11.19
N LEU A 65 -7.78 -5.65 9.93
CA LEU A 65 -8.64 -4.74 9.19
C LEU A 65 -10.08 -4.86 9.70
N PRO A 66 -10.78 -3.74 9.91
CA PRO A 66 -12.15 -3.79 10.41
C PRO A 66 -13.09 -4.41 9.36
N GLU A 67 -13.94 -5.33 9.79
CA GLU A 67 -14.98 -5.92 8.93
C GLU A 67 -16.07 -4.90 8.56
N LYS A 68 -16.26 -3.90 9.43
CA LYS A 68 -17.26 -2.84 9.27
C LYS A 68 -16.67 -1.50 9.65
N VAL A 69 -17.17 -0.46 9.02
CA VAL A 69 -16.83 0.93 9.31
C VAL A 69 -18.09 1.79 9.39
N THR A 70 -18.02 2.81 10.22
CA THR A 70 -19.04 3.85 10.29
C THR A 70 -18.74 4.91 9.23
N VAL A 71 -19.72 5.26 8.44
CA VAL A 71 -19.61 6.22 7.35
C VAL A 71 -20.74 7.24 7.38
N SER A 72 -20.47 8.43 6.87
CA SER A 72 -21.51 9.38 6.50
C SER A 72 -21.93 9.11 5.06
N TYR A 73 -23.17 8.73 4.87
CA TYR A 73 -23.76 8.42 3.57
C TYR A 73 -25.18 8.96 3.47
N LYS A 74 -25.51 9.69 2.41
CA LYS A 74 -26.81 10.35 2.25
C LYS A 74 -27.22 11.24 3.44
N GLY A 75 -26.26 11.92 4.05
CA GLY A 75 -26.52 12.77 5.21
C GLY A 75 -26.81 12.02 6.53
N GLN A 76 -26.69 10.71 6.53
CA GLN A 76 -26.89 9.87 7.71
C GLN A 76 -25.57 9.16 8.10
N THR A 77 -25.44 8.86 9.36
CA THR A 77 -24.36 7.98 9.85
C THR A 77 -24.85 6.54 9.79
N VAL A 78 -24.18 5.72 8.98
CA VAL A 78 -24.53 4.31 8.79
C VAL A 78 -23.31 3.42 8.99
N GLU A 79 -23.53 2.16 9.35
CA GLU A 79 -22.50 1.13 9.40
C GLU A 79 -22.48 0.39 8.06
N SER A 80 -21.31 0.21 7.47
CA SER A 80 -21.13 -0.56 6.24
C SER A 80 -20.06 -1.62 6.42
N LYS A 81 -20.32 -2.81 5.88
CA LYS A 81 -19.31 -3.85 5.72
C LYS A 81 -18.27 -3.41 4.71
N VAL A 82 -17.03 -3.84 4.93
CA VAL A 82 -15.92 -3.57 4.02
C VAL A 82 -15.44 -4.86 3.39
N ALA A 83 -15.41 -4.89 2.07
CA ALA A 83 -14.68 -5.91 1.32
C ALA A 83 -13.30 -5.34 0.97
N TRP A 84 -12.30 -5.68 1.79
CA TRP A 84 -10.93 -5.26 1.55
C TRP A 84 -10.33 -5.98 0.35
N ASP A 85 -9.61 -5.25 -0.50
CA ASP A 85 -8.86 -5.84 -1.60
C ASP A 85 -7.60 -6.50 -1.06
N LYS A 86 -7.59 -7.84 -1.07
CA LYS A 86 -6.49 -8.63 -0.55
C LYS A 86 -5.15 -8.32 -1.24
N SER A 87 -5.16 -7.98 -2.51
CA SER A 87 -3.94 -7.66 -3.27
C SER A 87 -3.27 -6.38 -2.76
N SER A 88 -4.04 -5.44 -2.20
CA SER A 88 -3.55 -4.14 -1.76
C SER A 88 -2.72 -4.19 -0.46
N TYR A 89 -2.75 -5.29 0.31
CA TYR A 89 -1.99 -5.44 1.55
C TYR A 89 -1.09 -6.69 1.62
N GLN A 90 -0.70 -7.23 0.46
CA GLN A 90 0.25 -8.37 0.41
C GLN A 90 1.71 -7.93 0.31
N VAL A 91 1.96 -6.69 -0.11
CA VAL A 91 3.32 -6.15 -0.20
C VAL A 91 3.71 -5.52 1.13
N ILE A 92 4.82 -5.97 1.72
CA ILE A 92 5.34 -5.44 2.97
C ILE A 92 5.81 -4.00 2.77
N GLY A 93 5.57 -3.14 3.75
CA GLY A 93 5.95 -1.72 3.69
C GLY A 93 4.74 -0.80 3.54
N ARG A 94 5.01 0.48 3.23
CA ARG A 94 3.97 1.49 3.11
C ARG A 94 3.26 1.37 1.78
N THR A 95 1.95 1.22 1.81
CA THR A 95 1.12 1.08 0.61
C THR A 95 -0.28 1.62 0.83
N THR A 96 -0.99 1.86 -0.26
CA THR A 96 -2.41 2.22 -0.22
C THR A 96 -3.24 0.94 -0.16
N VAL A 97 -3.91 0.73 0.97
CA VAL A 97 -4.86 -0.37 1.17
C VAL A 97 -6.23 0.08 0.71
N THR A 98 -6.87 -0.71 -0.13
CA THR A 98 -8.16 -0.40 -0.74
C THR A 98 -9.25 -1.38 -0.33
N GLY A 99 -10.49 -0.94 -0.42
CA GLY A 99 -11.65 -1.77 -0.13
C GLY A 99 -12.94 -1.18 -0.71
N LYS A 100 -14.04 -1.90 -0.56
CA LYS A 100 -15.37 -1.48 -1.02
C LYS A 100 -16.38 -1.55 0.12
N LEU A 101 -17.17 -0.50 0.24
CA LEU A 101 -18.26 -0.37 1.22
C LEU A 101 -19.51 -1.04 0.66
N ILE A 102 -19.76 -2.27 1.06
CA ILE A 102 -20.83 -3.13 0.48
C ILE A 102 -22.21 -2.49 0.60
N ASP A 103 -22.52 -1.91 1.77
CA ASP A 103 -23.83 -1.34 2.06
C ASP A 103 -23.97 0.11 1.54
N CYS A 104 -22.92 0.65 0.93
CA CYS A 104 -22.88 1.99 0.34
C CYS A 104 -22.52 1.92 -1.15
N ARG A 105 -23.21 1.09 -1.92
CA ARG A 105 -23.07 0.91 -3.38
C ARG A 105 -21.66 0.55 -3.84
N ASN A 106 -20.94 -0.21 -3.04
CA ASN A 106 -19.54 -0.56 -3.30
C ASN A 106 -18.63 0.67 -3.50
N ALA A 107 -18.96 1.79 -2.83
CA ALA A 107 -18.09 2.95 -2.84
C ALA A 107 -16.67 2.55 -2.40
N GLU A 108 -15.68 3.02 -3.14
CA GLU A 108 -14.29 2.71 -2.86
C GLU A 108 -13.78 3.50 -1.65
N ILE A 109 -13.03 2.82 -0.81
CA ILE A 109 -12.24 3.44 0.27
C ILE A 109 -10.79 3.11 0.08
N SER A 110 -9.93 4.03 0.43
CA SER A 110 -8.48 3.82 0.41
C SER A 110 -7.84 4.55 1.57
N THR A 111 -6.76 3.96 2.08
CA THR A 111 -5.96 4.57 3.14
C THR A 111 -4.53 4.09 3.06
N GLU A 112 -3.60 4.96 3.42
CA GLU A 112 -2.20 4.58 3.51
C GLU A 112 -1.96 3.82 4.82
N MET A 113 -1.37 2.64 4.72
CA MET A 113 -1.02 1.78 5.85
C MET A 113 0.39 1.24 5.71
N LEU A 114 1.01 0.92 6.83
CA LEU A 114 2.23 0.14 6.89
C LEU A 114 1.85 -1.35 7.02
N VAL A 115 2.16 -2.14 5.99
CA VAL A 115 1.90 -3.57 5.96
C VAL A 115 3.05 -4.32 6.59
N CYS A 116 2.76 -5.09 7.64
CA CYS A 116 3.72 -5.91 8.36
C CYS A 116 3.56 -7.40 8.00
N PRO A 117 4.66 -8.15 7.88
CA PRO A 117 4.59 -9.59 7.61
C PRO A 117 3.97 -10.33 8.79
N LYS A 118 2.98 -11.17 8.53
CA LYS A 118 2.39 -12.05 9.55
C LYS A 118 3.28 -13.27 9.76
N ASN A 119 3.51 -13.63 11.04
CA ASN A 119 4.30 -14.81 11.42
C ASN A 119 5.73 -14.84 10.86
N ALA A 120 6.36 -13.67 10.69
CA ALA A 120 7.76 -13.60 10.33
C ALA A 120 8.63 -14.19 11.44
N VAL A 121 9.58 -15.04 11.08
CA VAL A 121 10.61 -15.59 11.98
C VAL A 121 11.92 -14.81 11.88
N TYR A 122 12.18 -14.23 10.71
CA TYR A 122 13.26 -13.28 10.46
C TYR A 122 12.71 -12.10 9.65
N PHE A 123 13.16 -10.92 9.97
CA PHE A 123 12.95 -9.72 9.17
C PHE A 123 14.25 -8.93 9.15
N ALA A 124 15.03 -9.14 8.11
CA ALA A 124 16.40 -8.67 8.02
C ALA A 124 16.54 -7.55 7.01
N ASN A 125 17.25 -6.50 7.39
CA ASN A 125 17.71 -5.47 6.47
C ASN A 125 19.14 -5.83 6.00
N ALA A 126 19.30 -6.15 4.72
CA ALA A 126 20.61 -6.48 4.13
C ALA A 126 21.47 -5.21 3.94
N SER A 127 21.67 -4.43 5.00
CA SER A 127 22.44 -3.19 5.01
C SER A 127 22.80 -2.75 6.42
N LYS A 128 23.61 -1.70 6.54
CA LYS A 128 23.94 -1.04 7.82
C LYS A 128 23.01 0.15 8.08
N ALA A 129 23.05 0.70 9.31
CA ALA A 129 22.35 1.94 9.60
C ALA A 129 22.88 3.10 8.71
N PRO A 130 22.05 4.13 8.47
CA PRO A 130 20.68 4.26 8.99
C PRO A 130 19.68 3.42 8.22
N VAL A 131 18.52 3.13 8.84
CA VAL A 131 17.40 2.42 8.25
C VAL A 131 16.16 3.30 8.20
N SER A 132 15.19 2.93 7.37
CA SER A 132 13.94 3.67 7.26
C SER A 132 13.10 3.59 8.54
N ALA A 133 12.29 4.62 8.78
CA ALA A 133 11.34 4.64 9.90
C ALA A 133 10.31 3.52 9.81
N ASP A 134 9.93 3.12 8.59
CA ASP A 134 9.01 2.02 8.35
C ASP A 134 9.64 0.67 8.73
N TYR A 135 10.93 0.44 8.43
CA TYR A 135 11.64 -0.74 8.91
C TYR A 135 11.61 -0.83 10.44
N THR A 136 11.96 0.25 11.12
CA THR A 136 11.95 0.31 12.59
C THR A 136 10.55 0.06 13.14
N SER A 137 9.52 0.60 12.50
CA SER A 137 8.11 0.40 12.89
C SER A 137 7.67 -1.05 12.72
N ILE A 138 8.05 -1.70 11.63
CA ILE A 138 7.77 -3.13 11.40
C ILE A 138 8.48 -3.98 12.46
N MET A 139 9.77 -3.75 12.71
CA MET A 139 10.53 -4.46 13.74
C MET A 139 9.87 -4.35 15.11
N LYS A 140 9.38 -3.17 15.47
CA LYS A 140 8.63 -2.96 16.72
C LYS A 140 7.33 -3.77 16.77
N GLN A 141 6.60 -3.89 15.64
CA GLN A 141 5.38 -4.69 15.58
C GLN A 141 5.65 -6.19 15.68
N LEU A 142 6.73 -6.65 15.05
CA LEU A 142 7.12 -8.05 15.08
C LEU A 142 7.62 -8.47 16.47
N GLY A 143 8.41 -7.61 17.12
CA GLY A 143 8.83 -7.80 18.51
C GLY A 143 9.29 -9.22 18.82
N ASN A 144 8.64 -9.84 19.82
CA ASN A 144 8.98 -11.19 20.30
C ASN A 144 8.58 -12.35 19.37
N THR A 145 7.96 -12.08 18.21
CA THR A 145 7.64 -13.15 17.24
C THR A 145 8.86 -13.56 16.41
N LEU A 146 9.90 -12.73 16.38
CA LEU A 146 11.13 -13.04 15.69
C LEU A 146 11.97 -14.02 16.53
N LEU A 147 12.56 -15.01 15.86
CA LEU A 147 13.50 -15.96 16.50
C LEU A 147 14.75 -15.24 17.02
N HIS A 148 15.20 -14.24 16.29
CA HIS A 148 16.29 -13.37 16.67
C HIS A 148 15.89 -11.93 16.42
N THR A 149 16.00 -11.08 17.41
CA THR A 149 16.06 -9.63 17.23
C THR A 149 17.38 -9.36 16.52
N VAL A 150 17.37 -9.42 15.21
CA VAL A 150 18.52 -9.01 14.43
C VAL A 150 18.65 -7.52 14.66
N ASP A 151 19.74 -7.12 15.28
CA ASP A 151 20.11 -5.72 15.32
C ASP A 151 19.98 -5.14 13.92
N VAL A 152 19.65 -3.89 13.86
CA VAL A 152 19.31 -3.09 12.68
C VAL A 152 20.29 -3.26 11.50
N TYR A 153 21.37 -3.99 11.69
CA TYR A 153 22.48 -4.17 10.74
C TYR A 153 22.69 -5.63 10.40
N ASP A 154 22.86 -5.93 9.14
CA ASP A 154 23.40 -7.21 8.77
C ASP A 154 24.92 -7.26 9.05
N GLY A 155 25.39 -8.45 9.39
CA GLY A 155 26.80 -8.76 9.61
C GLY A 155 27.18 -10.07 8.92
N ALA A 156 28.45 -10.44 9.05
CA ALA A 156 28.85 -11.81 8.72
C ALA A 156 28.09 -12.80 9.60
N TYR A 157 27.70 -13.94 9.01
CA TYR A 157 27.03 -15.00 9.78
C TYR A 157 27.88 -15.42 10.97
N SER A 158 27.21 -15.57 12.10
CA SER A 158 27.78 -16.24 13.27
C SER A 158 26.72 -17.16 13.90
N THR A 159 27.17 -18.18 14.62
CA THR A 159 26.26 -19.08 15.37
C THR A 159 25.54 -18.37 16.52
N GLU A 160 26.10 -17.26 17.00
CA GLU A 160 25.51 -16.44 18.06
C GLU A 160 24.32 -15.64 17.55
N THR A 161 24.41 -15.08 16.34
CA THR A 161 23.32 -14.32 15.72
C THR A 161 22.33 -15.22 14.97
N GLY A 162 22.73 -16.42 14.56
CA GLY A 162 21.93 -17.35 13.75
C GLY A 162 21.57 -16.83 12.35
N PHE A 163 22.17 -15.70 11.94
CA PHE A 163 21.85 -14.99 10.71
C PHE A 163 23.08 -14.19 10.23
N GLY A 164 23.20 -14.04 8.92
CA GLY A 164 24.19 -13.15 8.33
C GLY A 164 24.61 -13.53 6.91
N TYR A 165 25.42 -12.68 6.28
CA TYR A 165 26.00 -13.02 4.98
C TYR A 165 27.15 -14.02 5.13
N VAL A 166 27.32 -14.87 4.12
CA VAL A 166 28.42 -15.83 4.01
C VAL A 166 29.23 -15.59 2.73
N GLY A 167 30.54 -15.70 2.82
CA GLY A 167 31.43 -15.46 1.69
C GLY A 167 31.74 -13.96 1.49
N ALA A 168 31.61 -13.48 0.27
CA ALA A 168 31.96 -12.10 -0.07
C ALA A 168 31.05 -11.07 0.63
N GLU A 169 31.67 -10.07 1.27
CA GLU A 169 30.91 -9.00 1.92
C GLU A 169 30.13 -8.11 0.92
N GLY A 170 30.67 -7.90 -0.27
CA GLY A 170 30.11 -6.95 -1.23
C GLY A 170 30.20 -5.50 -0.78
N LYS A 171 29.35 -4.65 -1.37
CA LYS A 171 29.18 -3.25 -0.99
C LYS A 171 27.78 -3.01 -0.45
N LEU A 172 27.65 -1.95 0.32
CA LEU A 172 26.41 -1.53 0.94
C LEU A 172 25.88 -0.27 0.29
N ARG A 173 24.57 -0.23 0.14
CA ARG A 173 23.79 1.00 -0.06
C ARG A 173 22.84 1.14 1.10
N ASN A 174 22.84 2.30 1.75
CA ASN A 174 21.95 2.61 2.84
C ASN A 174 20.97 3.69 2.40
N SER A 175 19.72 3.58 2.78
CA SER A 175 18.69 4.60 2.59
C SER A 175 17.77 4.65 3.79
N THR A 176 17.27 5.83 4.09
CA THR A 176 16.24 6.05 5.11
C THR A 176 14.85 6.24 4.51
N ASP A 177 14.75 6.29 3.17
CA ASP A 177 13.52 6.68 2.48
C ASP A 177 12.51 5.54 2.42
N ASP A 178 12.99 4.33 2.15
CA ASP A 178 12.14 3.17 1.95
C ASP A 178 12.81 1.89 2.46
N ILE A 179 12.03 0.89 2.87
CA ILE A 179 12.53 -0.40 3.36
C ILE A 179 13.29 -1.21 2.29
N TYR A 180 13.01 -0.97 1.01
CA TYR A 180 13.61 -1.70 -0.11
C TYR A 180 14.83 -1.02 -0.71
N GLN A 181 15.14 0.21 -0.30
CA GLN A 181 16.25 0.99 -0.86
C GLN A 181 17.60 0.72 -0.20
N SER A 182 17.61 0.04 0.92
CA SER A 182 18.83 -0.41 1.58
C SER A 182 19.17 -1.81 1.11
N MET A 183 20.40 -2.02 0.65
CA MET A 183 20.82 -3.33 0.12
C MET A 183 22.30 -3.56 0.25
N ARG A 184 22.67 -4.85 0.25
CA ARG A 184 24.02 -5.32 0.00
C ARG A 184 24.09 -5.84 -1.45
N TYR A 185 25.15 -5.50 -2.18
CA TYR A 185 25.28 -5.88 -3.59
C TYR A 185 26.69 -6.34 -3.95
N ALA A 186 26.78 -7.23 -4.93
CA ALA A 186 28.03 -7.71 -5.49
C ALA A 186 28.71 -6.60 -6.32
N THR A 187 30.05 -6.54 -6.30
CA THR A 187 30.82 -5.52 -7.01
C THR A 187 31.17 -5.90 -8.43
N ASP A 188 31.10 -7.21 -8.73
CA ASP A 188 31.31 -7.73 -10.08
C ASP A 188 30.40 -8.93 -10.36
N LYS A 189 30.41 -9.38 -11.62
CA LYS A 189 29.53 -10.46 -12.10
C LYS A 189 29.88 -11.85 -11.58
N THR A 190 31.07 -12.01 -11.00
CA THR A 190 31.55 -13.29 -10.49
C THR A 190 31.25 -13.48 -9.01
N GLN A 191 30.83 -12.40 -8.33
CA GLN A 191 30.48 -12.43 -6.91
C GLN A 191 28.98 -12.67 -6.73
N SER A 192 28.66 -13.52 -5.76
CA SER A 192 27.29 -13.68 -5.25
C SER A 192 27.26 -13.29 -3.78
N ILE A 193 26.14 -12.67 -3.38
CA ILE A 193 25.84 -12.41 -1.97
C ILE A 193 24.93 -13.54 -1.50
N SER A 194 25.37 -14.26 -0.51
CA SER A 194 24.60 -15.35 0.10
C SER A 194 24.32 -15.04 1.56
N TYR A 195 23.15 -15.44 2.03
CA TYR A 195 22.75 -15.32 3.43
C TYR A 195 22.46 -16.69 4.01
N ARG A 196 22.82 -16.87 5.26
CA ARG A 196 22.47 -18.03 6.05
C ARG A 196 21.53 -17.63 7.17
N PHE A 197 20.52 -18.48 7.40
CA PHE A 197 19.56 -18.37 8.50
C PHE A 197 19.52 -19.70 9.23
N ASP A 198 19.66 -19.69 10.54
CA ASP A 198 19.49 -20.89 11.35
C ASP A 198 17.99 -21.05 11.67
N LEU A 199 17.42 -22.12 11.14
CA LEU A 199 15.98 -22.42 11.23
C LEU A 199 15.82 -23.88 11.64
N GLU A 200 14.76 -24.15 12.41
CA GLU A 200 14.33 -25.53 12.65
C GLU A 200 13.84 -26.17 11.34
N ALA A 201 13.80 -27.49 11.30
CA ALA A 201 13.28 -28.20 10.14
C ALA A 201 11.80 -27.83 9.89
N GLY A 202 11.50 -27.31 8.70
CA GLY A 202 10.17 -26.82 8.38
C GLY A 202 10.02 -26.32 6.97
N LYS A 203 8.84 -25.78 6.65
CA LYS A 203 8.55 -25.07 5.39
C LYS A 203 8.49 -23.59 5.67
N TYR A 204 9.24 -22.82 4.93
CA TYR A 204 9.32 -21.37 5.05
C TYR A 204 9.08 -20.70 3.73
N ASN A 205 8.42 -19.56 3.76
CA ASN A 205 8.34 -18.65 2.63
C ASN A 205 9.43 -17.59 2.80
N VAL A 206 10.23 -17.39 1.76
CA VAL A 206 11.28 -16.36 1.74
C VAL A 206 10.81 -15.24 0.82
N TYR A 207 10.76 -14.03 1.36
CA TYR A 207 10.45 -12.81 0.61
C TYR A 207 11.73 -11.98 0.50
N VAL A 208 12.14 -11.70 -0.72
CA VAL A 208 13.30 -10.83 -0.98
C VAL A 208 12.78 -9.56 -1.63
N GLY A 209 12.91 -8.45 -0.93
CA GLY A 209 12.56 -7.13 -1.44
C GLY A 209 13.81 -6.41 -1.92
N MET A 210 13.82 -5.97 -3.18
CA MET A 210 14.91 -5.18 -3.75
C MET A 210 14.33 -4.07 -4.61
N PHE A 211 14.82 -2.85 -4.39
CA PHE A 211 14.52 -1.73 -5.24
C PHE A 211 15.76 -0.86 -5.41
N ASP A 212 16.24 -0.74 -6.64
CA ASP A 212 17.33 0.15 -6.98
C ASP A 212 16.81 1.34 -7.79
N PRO A 213 16.60 2.50 -7.16
CA PRO A 213 16.11 3.70 -7.85
C PRO A 213 17.19 4.38 -8.68
N SER A 214 18.44 3.90 -8.65
CA SER A 214 19.53 4.54 -9.36
C SER A 214 19.51 4.22 -10.85
N SER A 215 19.53 5.27 -11.68
CA SER A 215 19.72 5.16 -13.13
C SER A 215 21.10 4.64 -13.57
N TRP A 216 21.94 4.25 -12.61
CA TRP A 216 23.31 3.80 -12.88
C TRP A 216 23.40 2.42 -13.50
N TRP A 217 22.31 1.67 -13.50
CA TRP A 217 22.28 0.28 -13.95
C TRP A 217 21.18 0.08 -14.98
N ASP A 218 21.40 0.50 -16.18
CA ASP A 218 20.51 0.34 -17.35
C ASP A 218 19.82 -1.05 -17.43
N GLY A 219 18.92 -1.35 -16.49
CA GLY A 219 18.04 -2.53 -16.52
C GLY A 219 18.73 -3.91 -16.57
N LYS A 220 20.02 -4.01 -16.24
CA LYS A 220 20.83 -5.23 -16.41
C LYS A 220 21.11 -6.00 -15.11
N ARG A 221 20.36 -5.79 -14.06
CA ARG A 221 20.44 -6.64 -12.87
C ARG A 221 19.40 -7.74 -12.96
N TYR A 222 19.87 -8.94 -13.00
CA TYR A 222 19.05 -10.14 -12.86
C TYR A 222 19.07 -10.56 -11.38
N ALA A 223 17.87 -10.84 -10.83
CA ALA A 223 17.73 -11.52 -9.55
C ALA A 223 18.01 -13.00 -9.73
#